data_0814fe98c2aa9549963d5d111e5905e7
#
_entry.id   0814fe98c2aa9549963d5d111e5905e7
#
_cell.length_a   1.000
_cell.length_b   1.000
_cell.length_c   1.000
_cell.angle_alpha   90.00
_cell.angle_beta   90.00
_cell.angle_gamma   90.00
#
_symmetry.space_group_name_H-M   'P 1'
#
loop_
_entity.id
_entity.type
_entity.pdbx_description
1 polymer ?
#
loop_
_entity_poly.entity_id
_entity_poly.type
_entity_poly.pdbx_seq_one_letter_code
_entity_poly.pdbx_strand_id
1 'polypeptide(L)'
;IVFLGYGIIDGYRKGFVKKGILFGSSILTLVLVYMASPYVAEFFRGILPAAFSLENVLGTDSDIYRLLVLSGFGDEAEKYMYVMASRVLSVVVTYLTVKLLLKTLIFSLEFVSMVPGISFLNRIAGAAFGLLQQLLVLWLLMLVVAVFSMTPWGSQIYEFVHGSMVLNLIYENNPILLIGIVLVLHP
;
A
#
# COMPACT_ATOMS: atom_id res chain seq x y z
N ILE A 1 16.67 12.58 -7.67
CA ILE A 1 17.50 12.00 -8.74
C ILE A 1 17.97 10.58 -8.37
N VAL A 2 18.58 10.35 -7.19
CA VAL A 2 19.05 9.02 -6.74
C VAL A 2 17.93 7.97 -6.77
N PHE A 3 16.76 8.31 -6.28
CA PHE A 3 15.59 7.42 -6.25
C PHE A 3 15.14 7.00 -7.66
N LEU A 4 15.09 7.91 -8.62
CA LEU A 4 14.78 7.62 -10.02
C LEU A 4 15.89 6.79 -10.69
N GLY A 5 17.16 7.13 -10.42
CA GLY A 5 18.31 6.37 -10.90
C GLY A 5 18.30 4.93 -10.42
N TYR A 6 17.94 4.70 -9.17
CA TYR A 6 17.75 3.34 -8.64
C TYR A 6 16.68 2.55 -9.43
N GLY A 7 15.57 3.17 -9.77
CA GLY A 7 14.51 2.55 -10.58
C GLY A 7 14.98 2.10 -11.95
N ILE A 8 15.78 2.96 -12.62
CA ILE A 8 16.39 2.66 -13.93
C ILE A 8 17.33 1.47 -13.83
N ILE A 9 18.26 1.50 -12.86
CA ILE A 9 19.28 0.45 -12.68
C ILE A 9 18.61 -0.88 -12.32
N ASP A 10 17.69 -0.88 -11.37
CA ASP A 10 16.95 -2.07 -10.95
C ASP A 10 16.12 -2.65 -12.11
N GLY A 11 15.48 -1.77 -12.89
CA GLY A 11 14.71 -2.15 -14.08
C GLY A 11 15.59 -2.76 -15.18
N TYR A 12 16.76 -2.15 -15.46
CA TYR A 12 17.71 -2.67 -16.42
C TYR A 12 18.26 -4.05 -16.01
N ARG A 13 18.57 -4.23 -14.73
CA ARG A 13 19.09 -5.51 -14.19
C ARG A 13 18.05 -6.62 -14.23
N LYS A 14 16.81 -6.35 -13.89
CA LYS A 14 15.72 -7.34 -13.85
C LYS A 14 15.10 -7.60 -15.21
N GLY A 15 15.13 -6.62 -16.10
CA GLY A 15 14.44 -6.65 -17.38
C GLY A 15 12.94 -6.39 -17.27
N PHE A 16 12.30 -6.08 -18.40
CA PHE A 16 10.88 -5.73 -18.48
C PHE A 16 9.98 -6.88 -18.07
N VAL A 17 10.26 -8.09 -18.58
CA VAL A 17 9.42 -9.27 -18.31
C VAL A 17 9.36 -9.56 -16.81
N LYS A 18 10.52 -9.63 -16.14
CA LYS A 18 10.57 -9.88 -14.69
C LYS A 18 9.91 -8.74 -13.89
N LYS A 19 10.18 -7.49 -14.25
CA LYS A 19 9.55 -6.32 -13.62
C LYS A 19 8.04 -6.30 -13.85
N GLY A 20 7.58 -6.59 -15.06
CA GLY A 20 6.17 -6.67 -15.40
C GLY A 20 5.43 -7.76 -14.61
N ILE A 21 6.02 -8.94 -14.49
CA ILE A 21 5.49 -10.04 -13.68
C ILE A 21 5.39 -9.61 -12.20
N LEU A 22 6.44 -9.00 -11.63
CA LEU A 22 6.45 -8.56 -10.25
C LEU A 22 5.40 -7.46 -9.99
N PHE A 23 5.27 -6.51 -10.92
CA PHE A 23 4.26 -5.46 -10.82
C PHE A 23 2.84 -6.01 -10.96
N GLY A 24 2.60 -6.85 -11.97
CA GLY A 24 1.31 -7.51 -12.18
C GLY A 24 0.92 -8.39 -10.98
N SER A 25 1.88 -9.11 -10.39
CA SER A 25 1.63 -9.90 -9.17
C SER A 25 1.28 -9.04 -7.97
N SER A 26 1.84 -7.82 -7.86
CA SER A 26 1.48 -6.89 -6.79
C SER A 26 0.04 -6.40 -6.92
N ILE A 27 -0.39 -6.06 -8.14
CA ILE A 27 -1.79 -5.69 -8.42
C ILE A 27 -2.72 -6.87 -8.14
N LEU A 28 -2.36 -8.06 -8.65
CA LEU A 28 -3.13 -9.28 -8.41
C LEU A 28 -3.23 -9.60 -6.90
N THR A 29 -2.15 -9.40 -6.14
CA THR A 29 -2.17 -9.54 -4.68
C THR A 29 -3.22 -8.63 -4.05
N LEU A 30 -3.25 -7.34 -4.42
CA LEU A 30 -4.23 -6.40 -3.87
C LEU A 30 -5.66 -6.79 -4.20
N VAL A 31 -5.92 -7.21 -5.45
CA VAL A 31 -7.25 -7.67 -5.88
C VAL A 31 -7.67 -8.93 -5.09
N LEU A 32 -6.78 -9.92 -4.98
CA LEU A 32 -7.06 -11.15 -4.24
C LEU A 32 -7.26 -10.89 -2.75
N VAL A 33 -6.47 -10.00 -2.15
CA VAL A 33 -6.64 -9.59 -0.75
C VAL A 33 -8.00 -8.92 -0.55
N TYR A 34 -8.37 -7.99 -1.43
CA TYR A 34 -9.68 -7.34 -1.37
C TYR A 34 -10.83 -8.33 -1.46
N MET A 35 -10.74 -9.32 -2.35
CA MET A 35 -11.78 -10.33 -2.53
C MET A 35 -11.81 -11.37 -1.40
N ALA A 36 -10.66 -11.81 -0.90
CA ALA A 36 -10.57 -12.91 0.06
C ALA A 36 -10.62 -12.47 1.52
N SER A 37 -10.16 -11.24 1.85
CA SER A 37 -10.11 -10.78 3.24
C SER A 37 -11.46 -10.79 3.98
N PRO A 38 -12.64 -10.54 3.36
CA PRO A 38 -13.91 -10.64 4.06
C PRO A 38 -14.20 -12.04 4.60
N TYR A 39 -13.89 -13.07 3.82
CA TYR A 39 -14.08 -14.48 4.21
C TYR A 39 -13.15 -14.88 5.36
N VAL A 40 -11.90 -14.41 5.29
CA VAL A 40 -10.92 -14.64 6.37
C VAL A 40 -11.30 -13.85 7.62
N ALA A 41 -11.90 -12.66 7.50
CA ALA A 41 -12.40 -11.88 8.63
C ALA A 41 -13.54 -12.61 9.37
N GLU A 42 -14.43 -13.29 8.64
CA GLU A 42 -15.50 -14.09 9.21
C GLU A 42 -14.94 -15.24 10.07
N PHE A 43 -13.90 -15.92 9.57
CA PHE A 43 -13.18 -16.94 10.33
C PHE A 43 -12.59 -16.38 11.64
N PHE A 44 -11.94 -15.21 11.57
CA PHE A 44 -11.37 -14.57 12.76
C PHE A 44 -12.42 -14.09 13.75
N ARG A 45 -13.61 -13.68 13.29
CA ARG A 45 -14.73 -13.35 14.17
C ARG A 45 -15.17 -14.50 15.06
N GLY A 46 -14.96 -15.74 14.64
CA GLY A 46 -15.26 -16.92 15.47
C GLY A 46 -14.24 -17.22 16.56
N ILE A 47 -13.02 -16.71 16.44
CA ILE A 47 -11.88 -17.07 17.29
C ILE A 47 -11.45 -15.95 18.24
N LEU A 48 -11.63 -14.70 17.85
CA LEU A 48 -11.12 -13.51 18.56
C LEU A 48 -11.92 -13.02 19.80
N PRO A 49 -13.19 -13.37 20.04
CA PRO A 49 -14.02 -12.68 21.05
C PRO A 49 -13.41 -12.60 22.44
N ALA A 50 -12.72 -13.66 22.88
CA ALA A 50 -12.18 -13.70 24.23
C ALA A 50 -10.88 -12.91 24.43
N ALA A 51 -10.14 -12.64 23.36
CA ALA A 51 -8.83 -11.97 23.43
C ALA A 51 -8.94 -10.44 23.30
N PHE A 52 -10.02 -9.93 22.73
CA PHE A 52 -10.22 -8.50 22.42
C PHE A 52 -11.38 -7.89 23.22
N SER A 53 -11.53 -8.25 24.49
CA SER A 53 -12.45 -7.53 25.38
C SER A 53 -11.92 -6.12 25.65
N LEU A 54 -12.81 -5.16 25.85
CA LEU A 54 -12.49 -3.78 26.17
C LEU A 54 -11.59 -3.73 27.42
N GLU A 55 -11.85 -4.60 28.37
CA GLU A 55 -11.08 -4.79 29.60
C GLU A 55 -9.63 -5.19 29.33
N ASN A 56 -9.41 -6.16 28.44
CA ASN A 56 -8.08 -6.66 28.13
C ASN A 56 -7.24 -5.66 27.32
N VAL A 57 -7.88 -4.83 26.50
CA VAL A 57 -7.19 -3.87 25.63
C VAL A 57 -6.90 -2.54 26.32
N LEU A 58 -7.86 -2.02 27.10
CA LEU A 58 -7.72 -0.71 27.74
C LEU A 58 -7.27 -0.83 29.22
N GLY A 59 -7.48 -1.99 29.87
CA GLY A 59 -7.32 -2.17 31.31
C GLY A 59 -8.48 -1.56 32.10
N THR A 60 -8.86 -2.22 33.19
CA THR A 60 -9.95 -1.78 34.07
C THR A 60 -9.70 -0.43 34.76
N ASP A 61 -8.43 -0.05 34.90
CA ASP A 61 -7.99 1.19 35.56
C ASP A 61 -7.98 2.41 34.61
N SER A 62 -8.19 2.19 33.31
CA SER A 62 -8.20 3.26 32.31
C SER A 62 -9.46 4.15 32.45
N ASP A 63 -9.26 5.47 32.46
CA ASP A 63 -10.36 6.43 32.50
C ASP A 63 -11.28 6.28 31.27
N ILE A 64 -10.71 5.88 30.11
CA ILE A 64 -11.46 5.62 28.89
C ILE A 64 -12.37 4.40 29.05
N TYR A 65 -11.88 3.33 29.68
CA TYR A 65 -12.71 2.15 29.97
C TYR A 65 -13.88 2.51 30.87
N ARG A 66 -13.61 3.23 31.95
CA ARG A 66 -14.65 3.68 32.90
C ARG A 66 -15.70 4.57 32.23
N LEU A 67 -15.27 5.52 31.39
CA LEU A 67 -16.17 6.38 30.64
C LEU A 67 -17.05 5.60 29.67
N LEU A 68 -16.51 4.63 28.93
CA LEU A 68 -17.27 3.80 27.99
C LEU A 68 -18.29 2.93 28.72
N VAL A 69 -17.92 2.32 29.85
CA VAL A 69 -18.84 1.49 30.64
C VAL A 69 -19.94 2.34 31.28
N LEU A 70 -19.59 3.46 31.91
CA LEU A 70 -20.56 4.35 32.58
C LEU A 70 -21.51 5.05 31.58
N SER A 71 -21.06 5.31 30.36
CA SER A 71 -21.90 5.89 29.30
C SER A 71 -22.84 4.91 28.63
N GLY A 72 -22.70 3.60 28.92
CA GLY A 72 -23.47 2.54 28.27
C GLY A 72 -22.98 2.17 26.86
N PHE A 73 -21.88 2.77 26.37
CA PHE A 73 -21.28 2.47 25.06
C PHE A 73 -20.24 1.34 25.10
N GLY A 74 -20.03 0.70 26.26
CA GLY A 74 -19.04 -0.36 26.43
C GLY A 74 -19.19 -1.51 25.44
N ASP A 75 -20.38 -2.08 25.33
CA ASP A 75 -20.70 -3.21 24.45
C ASP A 75 -20.54 -2.85 22.96
N GLU A 76 -20.93 -1.64 22.58
CA GLU A 76 -20.78 -1.16 21.20
C GLU A 76 -19.31 -0.93 20.86
N ALA A 77 -18.55 -0.32 21.75
CA ALA A 77 -17.11 -0.10 21.58
C ALA A 77 -16.36 -1.42 21.48
N GLU A 78 -16.68 -2.41 22.31
CA GLU A 78 -16.10 -3.75 22.25
C GLU A 78 -16.41 -4.43 20.91
N LYS A 79 -17.65 -4.37 20.45
CA LYS A 79 -18.06 -4.89 19.15
C LYS A 79 -17.31 -4.24 17.99
N TYR A 80 -17.14 -2.91 18.02
CA TYR A 80 -16.36 -2.19 16.98
C TYR A 80 -14.88 -2.57 17.00
N MET A 81 -14.25 -2.61 18.17
CA MET A 81 -12.86 -3.02 18.31
C MET A 81 -12.62 -4.43 17.78
N TYR A 82 -13.48 -5.36 18.13
CA TYR A 82 -13.45 -6.73 17.67
C TYR A 82 -13.61 -6.85 16.15
N VAL A 83 -14.58 -6.15 15.56
CA VAL A 83 -14.77 -6.12 14.10
C VAL A 83 -13.57 -5.51 13.39
N MET A 84 -13.01 -4.43 13.93
CA MET A 84 -11.81 -3.80 13.38
C MET A 84 -10.59 -4.72 13.48
N ALA A 85 -10.35 -5.33 14.64
CA ALA A 85 -9.25 -6.26 14.85
C ALA A 85 -9.32 -7.45 13.89
N SER A 86 -10.52 -8.06 13.74
CA SER A 86 -10.72 -9.17 12.80
C SER A 86 -10.47 -8.76 11.35
N ARG A 87 -10.88 -7.55 10.94
CA ARG A 87 -10.63 -7.02 9.59
C ARG A 87 -9.15 -6.77 9.35
N VAL A 88 -8.47 -6.09 10.26
CA VAL A 88 -7.03 -5.80 10.12
C VAL A 88 -6.24 -7.11 10.07
N LEU A 89 -6.51 -8.04 10.97
CA LEU A 89 -5.82 -9.33 11.00
C LEU A 89 -6.09 -10.14 9.73
N SER A 90 -7.33 -10.15 9.23
CA SER A 90 -7.67 -10.84 8.00
C SER A 90 -6.92 -10.28 6.78
N VAL A 91 -6.84 -8.96 6.66
CA VAL A 91 -6.08 -8.32 5.58
C VAL A 91 -4.60 -8.70 5.64
N VAL A 92 -4.00 -8.65 6.82
CA VAL A 92 -2.58 -9.01 7.01
C VAL A 92 -2.32 -10.48 6.67
N VAL A 93 -3.12 -11.40 7.21
CA VAL A 93 -2.96 -12.85 6.98
C VAL A 93 -3.22 -13.18 5.52
N THR A 94 -4.28 -12.65 4.93
CA THR A 94 -4.60 -12.86 3.51
C THR A 94 -3.47 -12.31 2.62
N TYR A 95 -2.95 -11.12 2.91
CA TYR A 95 -1.83 -10.53 2.17
C TYR A 95 -0.59 -11.41 2.21
N LEU A 96 -0.20 -11.88 3.39
CA LEU A 96 0.97 -12.74 3.55
C LEU A 96 0.79 -14.08 2.81
N THR A 97 -0.40 -14.70 2.93
CA THR A 97 -0.71 -15.97 2.27
C THR A 97 -0.70 -15.83 0.74
N VAL A 98 -1.42 -14.84 0.22
CA VAL A 98 -1.48 -14.58 -1.24
C VAL A 98 -0.10 -14.24 -1.78
N LYS A 99 0.66 -13.39 -1.09
CA LYS A 99 2.02 -13.02 -1.48
C LYS A 99 2.96 -14.23 -1.52
N LEU A 100 2.85 -15.14 -0.54
CA LEU A 100 3.64 -16.36 -0.49
C LEU A 100 3.29 -17.30 -1.67
N LEU A 101 1.99 -17.51 -1.92
CA LEU A 101 1.51 -18.33 -3.03
C LEU A 101 1.96 -17.78 -4.39
N LEU A 102 1.78 -16.46 -4.62
CA LEU A 102 2.22 -15.84 -5.86
C LEU A 102 3.74 -15.87 -6.03
N LYS A 103 4.50 -15.68 -4.95
CA LYS A 103 5.96 -15.80 -4.99
C LYS A 103 6.40 -17.21 -5.44
N THR A 104 5.74 -18.25 -4.94
CA THR A 104 6.03 -19.64 -5.34
C THR A 104 5.69 -19.88 -6.81
N LEU A 105 4.55 -19.36 -7.29
CA LEU A 105 4.15 -19.45 -8.70
C LEU A 105 5.12 -18.69 -9.62
N ILE A 106 5.53 -17.47 -9.25
CA ILE A 106 6.47 -16.66 -10.03
C ILE A 106 7.83 -17.34 -10.11
N PHE A 107 8.31 -17.94 -9.01
CA PHE A 107 9.57 -18.69 -9.02
C PHE A 107 9.55 -19.83 -10.04
N SER A 108 8.42 -20.51 -10.19
CA SER A 108 8.26 -21.55 -11.23
C SER A 108 8.29 -20.96 -12.65
N LEU A 109 7.81 -19.74 -12.87
CA LEU A 109 7.81 -19.06 -14.17
C LEU A 109 9.18 -18.45 -14.54
N GLU A 110 10.04 -18.15 -13.57
CA GLU A 110 11.40 -17.64 -13.83
C GLU A 110 12.25 -18.65 -14.63
N PHE A 111 12.00 -19.94 -14.49
CA PHE A 111 12.66 -20.97 -15.30
C PHE A 111 12.33 -20.88 -16.80
N VAL A 112 11.18 -20.32 -17.17
CA VAL A 112 10.73 -20.21 -18.57
C VAL A 112 11.33 -18.98 -19.26
N SER A 113 11.79 -17.98 -18.53
CA SER A 113 12.25 -16.69 -19.09
C SER A 113 13.74 -16.67 -19.48
N MET A 114 14.46 -17.79 -19.45
CA MET A 114 15.86 -17.90 -19.87
C MET A 114 16.02 -18.11 -21.39
N VAL A 115 15.28 -17.37 -22.23
CA VAL A 115 15.47 -17.44 -23.68
C VAL A 115 16.61 -16.47 -24.09
N PRO A 116 17.75 -17.00 -24.62
CA PRO A 116 18.82 -16.15 -25.14
C PRO A 116 18.35 -15.42 -26.41
N GLY A 117 18.56 -14.12 -26.48
CA GLY A 117 18.31 -13.30 -27.70
C GLY A 117 17.42 -12.08 -27.51
N ILE A 118 16.54 -12.06 -26.52
CA ILE A 118 15.66 -10.91 -26.21
C ILE A 118 16.27 -10.01 -25.14
N SER A 119 17.52 -10.28 -24.71
CA SER A 119 18.07 -9.73 -23.48
C SER A 119 18.30 -8.20 -23.51
N PHE A 120 18.70 -7.61 -24.64
CA PHE A 120 19.02 -6.17 -24.70
C PHE A 120 17.77 -5.29 -24.69
N LEU A 121 16.80 -5.57 -25.56
CA LEU A 121 15.54 -4.85 -25.60
C LEU A 121 14.75 -5.01 -24.30
N ASN A 122 14.77 -6.22 -23.73
CA ASN A 122 14.15 -6.50 -22.45
C ASN A 122 14.76 -5.69 -21.30
N ARG A 123 16.07 -5.46 -21.32
CA ARG A 123 16.78 -4.63 -20.32
C ARG A 123 16.45 -3.15 -20.47
N ILE A 124 16.43 -2.63 -21.70
CA ILE A 124 16.08 -1.22 -21.96
C ILE A 124 14.61 -0.97 -21.56
N ALA A 125 13.70 -1.82 -22.02
CA ALA A 125 12.30 -1.74 -21.64
C ALA A 125 12.12 -1.87 -20.12
N GLY A 126 12.92 -2.71 -19.47
CA GLY A 126 12.97 -2.84 -18.00
C GLY A 126 13.42 -1.56 -17.30
N ALA A 127 14.43 -0.87 -17.85
CA ALA A 127 14.89 0.42 -17.32
C ALA A 127 13.79 1.49 -17.40
N ALA A 128 13.13 1.59 -18.57
CA ALA A 128 12.00 2.50 -18.77
C ALA A 128 10.85 2.20 -17.82
N PHE A 129 10.48 0.92 -17.65
CA PHE A 129 9.46 0.48 -16.73
C PHE A 129 9.83 0.74 -15.26
N GLY A 130 11.12 0.55 -14.91
CA GLY A 130 11.63 0.87 -13.58
C GLY A 130 11.56 2.36 -13.25
N LEU A 131 11.87 3.22 -14.23
CA LEU A 131 11.71 4.67 -14.10
C LEU A 131 10.25 5.04 -13.90
N LEU A 132 9.34 4.50 -14.72
CA LEU A 132 7.91 4.75 -14.62
C LEU A 132 7.36 4.33 -13.25
N GLN A 133 7.76 3.16 -12.76
CA GLN A 133 7.35 2.66 -11.45
C GLN A 133 7.78 3.61 -10.32
N GLN A 134 9.02 4.11 -10.34
CA GLN A 134 9.49 5.07 -9.34
C GLN A 134 8.80 6.43 -9.46
N LEU A 135 8.49 6.85 -10.67
CA LEU A 135 7.73 8.08 -10.90
C LEU A 135 6.33 7.98 -10.33
N LEU A 136 5.64 6.83 -10.53
CA LEU A 136 4.33 6.57 -9.92
C LEU A 136 4.39 6.62 -8.39
N VAL A 137 5.42 6.04 -7.77
CA VAL A 137 5.61 6.10 -6.30
C VAL A 137 5.80 7.55 -5.85
N LEU A 138 6.62 8.34 -6.56
CA LEU A 138 6.80 9.77 -6.24
C LEU A 138 5.49 10.55 -6.40
N TRP A 139 4.73 10.31 -7.44
CA TRP A 139 3.43 10.96 -7.63
C TRP A 139 2.44 10.64 -6.52
N LEU A 140 2.41 9.38 -6.04
CA LEU A 140 1.58 9.00 -4.89
C LEU A 140 2.06 9.67 -3.59
N LEU A 141 3.38 9.74 -3.36
CA LEU A 141 3.92 10.46 -2.20
C LEU A 141 3.60 11.94 -2.26
N MET A 142 3.66 12.56 -3.44
CA MET A 142 3.32 13.96 -3.62
C MET A 142 1.82 14.23 -3.43
N LEU A 143 0.95 13.27 -3.77
CA LEU A 143 -0.47 13.35 -3.42
C LEU A 143 -0.67 13.40 -1.90
N VAL A 144 0.06 12.57 -1.15
CA VAL A 144 0.04 12.60 0.31
C VAL A 144 0.50 13.97 0.84
N VAL A 145 1.61 14.49 0.31
CA VAL A 145 2.11 15.84 0.68
C VAL A 145 1.08 16.92 0.39
N ALA A 146 0.40 16.87 -0.77
CA ALA A 146 -0.65 17.82 -1.13
C ALA A 146 -1.83 17.80 -0.15
N VAL A 147 -2.31 16.58 0.21
CA VAL A 147 -3.42 16.41 1.17
C VAL A 147 -3.06 16.95 2.55
N PHE A 148 -1.83 16.75 3.01
CA PHE A 148 -1.37 17.17 4.33
C PHE A 148 -0.66 18.53 4.33
N SER A 149 -0.66 19.27 3.21
CA SER A 149 0.06 20.56 3.07
C SER A 149 -0.38 21.62 4.09
N MET A 150 -1.60 21.55 4.62
CA MET A 150 -2.11 22.46 5.64
C MET A 150 -1.66 22.09 7.07
N THR A 151 -1.02 20.96 7.29
CA THR A 151 -0.49 20.57 8.59
C THR A 151 0.91 21.13 8.81
N PRO A 152 1.36 21.35 10.08
CA PRO A 152 2.69 21.93 10.35
C PRO A 152 3.86 21.11 9.77
N TRP A 153 3.76 19.79 9.75
CA TRP A 153 4.79 18.92 9.14
C TRP A 153 4.64 18.83 7.61
N GLY A 154 3.41 18.85 7.11
CA GLY A 154 3.13 18.76 5.68
C GLY A 154 3.55 20.03 4.92
N SER A 155 3.37 21.23 5.52
CA SER A 155 3.82 22.50 4.94
C SER A 155 5.34 22.55 4.75
N GLN A 156 6.12 22.05 5.72
CA GLN A 156 7.57 21.99 5.61
C GLN A 156 8.01 21.09 4.44
N ILE A 157 7.37 19.92 4.26
CA ILE A 157 7.68 19.03 3.14
C ILE A 157 7.23 19.66 1.82
N TYR A 158 6.10 20.33 1.81
CA TYR A 158 5.59 21.04 0.64
C TYR A 158 6.55 22.15 0.18
N GLU A 159 7.05 22.98 1.09
CA GLU A 159 8.07 23.98 0.81
C GLU A 159 9.37 23.36 0.29
N PHE A 160 9.81 22.26 0.88
CA PHE A 160 10.99 21.52 0.40
C PHE A 160 10.81 21.00 -1.04
N VAL A 161 9.61 20.49 -1.38
CA VAL A 161 9.28 20.04 -2.74
C VAL A 161 9.34 21.20 -3.72
N HIS A 162 8.74 22.35 -3.38
CA HIS A 162 8.71 23.53 -4.25
C HIS A 162 10.07 24.24 -4.33
N GLY A 163 10.90 24.14 -3.32
CA GLY A 163 12.29 24.64 -3.33
C GLY A 163 13.23 23.86 -4.23
N SER A 164 12.85 22.64 -4.66
CA SER A 164 13.66 21.81 -5.53
C SER A 164 13.12 21.81 -6.96
N MET A 165 13.89 22.30 -7.93
CA MET A 165 13.51 22.37 -9.35
C MET A 165 12.98 21.01 -9.88
N VAL A 166 13.63 19.90 -9.53
CA VAL A 166 13.25 18.55 -10.01
C VAL A 166 11.98 18.06 -9.35
N LEU A 167 11.87 18.24 -8.02
CA LEU A 167 10.67 17.78 -7.30
C LEU A 167 9.44 18.63 -7.67
N ASN A 168 9.62 19.94 -7.85
CA ASN A 168 8.56 20.83 -8.28
C ASN A 168 8.05 20.45 -9.68
N LEU A 169 8.97 20.17 -10.63
CA LEU A 169 8.60 19.71 -11.96
C LEU A 169 7.76 18.41 -11.92
N ILE A 170 8.16 17.45 -11.07
CA ILE A 170 7.43 16.19 -10.90
C ILE A 170 6.07 16.42 -10.22
N TYR A 171 5.99 17.37 -9.28
CA TYR A 171 4.76 17.74 -8.59
C TYR A 171 3.74 18.40 -9.53
N GLU A 172 4.18 19.39 -10.31
CA GLU A 172 3.32 20.11 -11.26
C GLU A 172 2.81 19.22 -12.40
N ASN A 173 3.62 18.24 -12.82
CA ASN A 173 3.25 17.28 -13.86
C ASN A 173 2.71 15.95 -13.27
N ASN A 174 2.05 16.00 -12.12
CA ASN A 174 1.51 14.82 -11.45
C ASN A 174 0.09 14.48 -11.98
N PRO A 175 -0.07 13.44 -12.83
CA PRO A 175 -1.38 13.08 -13.37
C PRO A 175 -2.34 12.54 -12.30
N ILE A 176 -1.82 11.97 -11.20
CA ILE A 176 -2.63 11.44 -10.10
C ILE A 176 -3.27 12.61 -9.32
N LEU A 177 -2.54 13.69 -9.10
CA LEU A 177 -3.06 14.93 -8.52
C LEU A 177 -4.17 15.53 -9.40
N LEU A 178 -3.95 15.57 -10.69
CA LEU A 178 -4.90 16.11 -11.66
C LEU A 178 -6.20 15.28 -11.68
N ILE A 179 -6.09 13.95 -11.70
CA ILE A 179 -7.25 13.04 -11.59
C ILE A 179 -7.96 13.23 -10.25
N GLY A 180 -7.21 13.34 -9.15
CA GLY A 180 -7.76 13.56 -7.82
C GLY A 180 -8.59 14.84 -7.74
N ILE A 181 -8.10 15.94 -8.30
CA ILE A 181 -8.81 17.23 -8.37
C ILE A 181 -10.09 17.10 -9.20
N VAL A 182 -10.01 16.46 -10.37
CA VAL A 182 -11.18 16.26 -11.23
C VAL A 182 -12.27 15.44 -10.54
N LEU A 183 -11.90 14.34 -9.83
CA LEU A 183 -12.85 13.51 -9.10
C LEU A 183 -13.52 14.24 -7.93
N VAL A 184 -12.83 15.19 -7.30
CA VAL A 184 -13.39 16.00 -6.21
C VAL A 184 -14.32 17.09 -6.74
N LEU A 185 -14.01 17.67 -7.90
CA LEU A 185 -14.80 18.76 -8.50
C LEU A 185 -16.02 18.27 -9.30
N HIS A 186 -16.05 17.00 -9.70
CA HIS A 186 -17.16 16.38 -10.42
C HIS A 186 -17.63 15.14 -9.64
N PRO A 187 -18.38 15.33 -8.52
CA PRO A 187 -18.94 14.24 -7.73
C PRO A 187 -20.08 13.50 -8.50
#